data_71fea8485a90fae4c2192c33bf9b7acb
#
_entry.id   71fea8485a90fae4c2192c33bf9b7acb
#
_cell.length_a   1.000
_cell.length_b   1.000
_cell.length_c   1.000
_cell.angle_alpha   90.00
_cell.angle_beta   90.00
_cell.angle_gamma   90.00
#
_symmetry.space_group_name_H-M   'P 1'
#
loop_
_entity.id
_entity.type
_entity.pdbx_description
1 polymer ?
#
loop_
_entity_poly.entity_id
_entity_poly.type
_entity_poly.pdbx_seq_one_letter_code
_entity_poly.pdbx_strand_id
1 'polypeptide(L)'
;MVRTETLTQIRAQRGTAHARQEHGSTRLNLERACCGLQSAITRLQEREGNVSRRSFSLGVIAGLMLWTSVASAQTAPAAAQTASQSSTEGWQFELVPYLWGSAIDGEIGIGNRTANVDASFSNIVKHLHFAAMGLAEARRERLVVLADTFYTDLRGQRATPGPLFSSVRPEQRLFILTPEAGYRVVDSGDTSIDALGGIRYWHLKSELEFRAGLLPSVDMEASRNWVDAIVGLRARTALPRRTWVSAYGDVGAGGSDLTYQLVGTVGGDIGTRYAVVFAYRFLHVDYDKDRVLLDTDMKGPLFGFTFKF
;
A
#
# COMPACT_ATOMS: atom_id res chain seq x y z
N MET A 1 -66.38 -19.37 25.72
CA MET A 1 -64.93 -19.64 25.58
C MET A 1 -64.37 -19.18 24.24
N VAL A 2 -65.00 -18.23 23.54
CA VAL A 2 -64.59 -17.75 22.18
C VAL A 2 -64.12 -16.29 22.18
N ARG A 3 -64.19 -15.57 23.31
CA ARG A 3 -63.88 -14.11 23.36
C ARG A 3 -62.45 -13.73 23.73
N THR A 4 -61.62 -14.70 24.17
CA THR A 4 -60.28 -14.45 24.69
C THR A 4 -59.18 -14.62 23.61
N GLU A 5 -59.43 -15.43 22.59
CA GLU A 5 -58.42 -15.68 21.50
C GLU A 5 -58.29 -14.50 20.50
N THR A 6 -59.42 -13.75 20.27
CA THR A 6 -59.43 -12.65 19.31
C THR A 6 -58.59 -11.44 19.77
N LEU A 7 -58.54 -11.16 21.08
CA LEU A 7 -57.74 -10.05 21.64
C LEU A 7 -56.26 -10.30 21.65
N THR A 8 -55.85 -11.57 21.76
CA THR A 8 -54.40 -11.96 21.73
C THR A 8 -53.84 -11.85 20.32
N GLN A 9 -54.61 -12.24 19.27
CA GLN A 9 -54.20 -12.08 17.90
C GLN A 9 -54.09 -10.62 17.45
N ILE A 10 -55.00 -9.75 17.86
CA ILE A 10 -54.94 -8.31 17.53
C ILE A 10 -53.75 -7.63 18.21
N ARG A 11 -53.38 -8.07 19.42
CA ARG A 11 -52.20 -7.54 20.11
C ARG A 11 -50.89 -7.96 19.50
N ALA A 12 -50.80 -9.20 19.01
CA ALA A 12 -49.62 -9.72 18.29
C ALA A 12 -49.42 -9.02 16.92
N GLN A 13 -50.51 -8.76 16.16
CA GLN A 13 -50.41 -8.06 14.88
C GLN A 13 -50.05 -6.59 15.02
N ARG A 14 -50.47 -5.90 16.11
CA ARG A 14 -50.05 -4.53 16.37
C ARG A 14 -48.59 -4.41 16.78
N GLY A 15 -48.05 -5.38 17.54
CA GLY A 15 -46.65 -5.40 17.92
C GLY A 15 -45.72 -5.57 16.73
N THR A 16 -46.08 -6.44 15.79
CA THR A 16 -45.27 -6.67 14.56
C THR A 16 -45.34 -5.54 13.55
N ALA A 17 -46.48 -4.80 13.50
CA ALA A 17 -46.58 -3.63 12.65
C ALA A 17 -45.77 -2.44 13.17
N HIS A 18 -45.74 -2.24 14.50
CA HIS A 18 -44.96 -1.15 15.12
C HIS A 18 -43.44 -1.40 14.96
N ALA A 19 -42.96 -2.64 15.19
CA ALA A 19 -41.55 -3.00 14.99
C ALA A 19 -41.11 -2.90 13.53
N ARG A 20 -42.00 -3.18 12.57
CA ARG A 20 -41.71 -3.04 11.14
C ARG A 20 -41.67 -1.58 10.70
N GLN A 21 -42.47 -0.71 11.32
CA GLN A 21 -42.51 0.72 11.02
C GLN A 21 -41.26 1.44 11.60
N GLU A 22 -40.81 1.06 12.78
CA GLU A 22 -39.55 1.60 13.35
C GLU A 22 -38.32 1.18 12.57
N HIS A 23 -38.23 -0.10 12.11
CA HIS A 23 -37.12 -0.55 11.27
C HIS A 23 -37.11 0.11 9.88
N GLY A 24 -38.27 0.35 9.28
CA GLY A 24 -38.41 1.09 8.03
C GLY A 24 -38.00 2.55 8.12
N SER A 25 -38.39 3.21 9.23
CA SER A 25 -38.06 4.62 9.50
C SER A 25 -36.54 4.81 9.75
N THR A 26 -35.94 3.91 10.50
CA THR A 26 -34.47 3.95 10.78
C THR A 26 -33.65 3.73 9.51
N ARG A 27 -34.08 2.82 8.63
CA ARG A 27 -33.41 2.56 7.34
C ARG A 27 -33.50 3.76 6.39
N LEU A 28 -34.67 4.38 6.25
CA LEU A 28 -34.87 5.57 5.44
C LEU A 28 -34.09 6.79 5.95
N ASN A 29 -33.94 6.92 7.26
CA ASN A 29 -33.17 8.00 7.85
C ASN A 29 -31.66 7.78 7.68
N LEU A 30 -31.17 6.54 7.76
CA LEU A 30 -29.77 6.19 7.45
C LEU A 30 -29.44 6.46 5.98
N GLU A 31 -30.33 6.09 5.06
CA GLU A 31 -30.14 6.35 3.61
C GLU A 31 -30.12 7.85 3.29
N ARG A 32 -30.96 8.65 3.94
CA ARG A 32 -30.95 10.12 3.79
C ARG A 32 -29.71 10.76 4.39
N ALA A 33 -29.26 10.29 5.55
CA ALA A 33 -28.02 10.77 6.16
C ALA A 33 -26.78 10.45 5.30
N CYS A 34 -26.72 9.24 4.72
CA CYS A 34 -25.66 8.87 3.80
C CYS A 34 -25.69 9.67 2.49
N CYS A 35 -26.87 9.98 1.94
CA CYS A 35 -27.01 10.77 0.71
C CYS A 35 -26.60 12.24 0.95
N GLY A 36 -26.86 12.78 2.15
CA GLY A 36 -26.39 14.11 2.56
C GLY A 36 -24.87 14.20 2.70
N LEU A 37 -24.23 13.11 3.17
CA LEU A 37 -22.79 13.02 3.31
C LEU A 37 -22.06 13.01 1.95
N GLN A 38 -22.62 12.27 0.99
CA GLN A 38 -22.05 12.16 -0.36
C GLN A 38 -22.08 13.49 -1.11
N SER A 39 -23.20 14.23 -1.00
CA SER A 39 -23.30 15.56 -1.60
C SER A 39 -22.39 16.59 -0.91
N ALA A 40 -22.07 16.41 0.36
CA ALA A 40 -21.11 17.24 1.08
C ALA A 40 -19.66 16.92 0.70
N ILE A 41 -19.31 15.65 0.52
CA ILE A 41 -17.99 15.19 0.05
C ILE A 41 -17.74 15.69 -1.38
N THR A 42 -18.72 15.54 -2.27
CA THR A 42 -18.63 16.02 -3.67
C THR A 42 -18.46 17.54 -3.75
N ARG A 43 -19.17 18.32 -2.94
CA ARG A 43 -19.00 19.80 -2.91
C ARG A 43 -17.69 20.26 -2.30
N LEU A 44 -17.08 19.49 -1.41
CA LEU A 44 -15.74 19.77 -0.89
C LEU A 44 -14.66 19.47 -1.93
N GLN A 45 -14.82 18.43 -2.75
CA GLN A 45 -13.96 18.13 -3.88
C GLN A 45 -14.04 19.20 -4.99
N GLU A 46 -15.23 19.71 -5.30
CA GLU A 46 -15.41 20.80 -6.27
C GLU A 46 -14.77 22.12 -5.83
N ARG A 47 -14.63 22.37 -4.53
CA ARG A 47 -13.95 23.58 -4.02
C ARG A 47 -12.42 23.48 -4.10
N GLU A 48 -11.84 22.28 -4.00
CA GLU A 48 -10.39 22.09 -4.13
C GLU A 48 -9.95 21.94 -5.60
N GLY A 49 -10.83 21.49 -6.49
CA GLY A 49 -10.54 21.28 -7.93
C GLY A 49 -10.33 22.52 -8.78
N ASN A 50 -10.49 23.74 -8.22
CA ASN A 50 -10.33 25.00 -8.97
C ASN A 50 -8.95 25.67 -8.76
N VAL A 51 -7.94 24.94 -8.31
CA VAL A 51 -6.56 25.41 -8.24
C VAL A 51 -5.69 24.60 -9.20
N SER A 52 -5.50 25.19 -10.38
CA SER A 52 -4.38 24.95 -11.30
C SER A 52 -4.31 23.58 -12.01
N ARG A 53 -5.10 23.43 -13.06
CA ARG A 53 -4.69 22.62 -14.23
C ARG A 53 -3.50 23.28 -14.92
N ARG A 54 -2.29 22.98 -14.49
CA ARG A 54 -1.09 23.12 -15.31
C ARG A 54 -0.64 21.74 -15.74
N SER A 55 -0.92 21.45 -17.00
CA SER A 55 -0.46 20.26 -17.73
C SER A 55 1.07 20.17 -17.65
N PHE A 56 1.58 19.19 -16.90
CA PHE A 56 2.94 18.74 -17.04
C PHE A 56 2.94 17.49 -17.91
N SER A 57 3.23 17.69 -19.19
CA SER A 57 3.56 16.61 -20.10
C SER A 57 4.93 16.05 -19.71
N LEU A 58 5.00 14.95 -18.97
CA LEU A 58 6.23 14.20 -18.79
C LEU A 58 6.39 13.25 -19.98
N GLY A 59 7.24 13.68 -20.92
CA GLY A 59 7.80 12.78 -21.93
C GLY A 59 8.74 11.77 -21.27
N VAL A 60 8.31 10.51 -21.21
CA VAL A 60 9.20 9.40 -20.88
C VAL A 60 10.08 9.13 -22.09
N ILE A 61 11.31 9.62 -22.09
CA ILE A 61 12.34 9.24 -23.05
C ILE A 61 12.97 7.93 -22.59
N ALA A 62 12.52 6.83 -23.19
CA ALA A 62 13.20 5.54 -23.13
C ALA A 62 14.43 5.59 -24.05
N GLY A 63 15.56 6.05 -23.51
CA GLY A 63 16.86 6.02 -24.17
C GLY A 63 17.56 4.69 -23.96
N LEU A 64 17.27 3.68 -24.79
CA LEU A 64 18.15 2.50 -24.93
C LEU A 64 19.39 2.94 -25.71
N MET A 65 20.48 3.24 -25.01
CA MET A 65 21.80 3.39 -25.62
C MET A 65 22.43 2.03 -25.83
N LEU A 66 22.36 1.53 -27.06
CA LEU A 66 23.22 0.46 -27.56
C LEU A 66 24.66 0.99 -27.70
N TRP A 67 25.52 0.63 -26.79
CA TRP A 67 26.95 0.86 -26.94
C TRP A 67 27.56 -0.36 -27.62
N THR A 68 27.90 -0.23 -28.90
CA THR A 68 28.74 -1.13 -29.62
C THR A 68 30.21 -0.83 -29.27
N SER A 69 30.83 -1.67 -28.46
CA SER A 69 32.25 -1.60 -28.14
C SER A 69 33.05 -2.27 -29.22
N VAL A 70 33.88 -1.49 -29.91
CA VAL A 70 34.92 -2.00 -30.80
C VAL A 70 36.03 -2.59 -29.94
N ALA A 71 36.25 -3.89 -30.07
CA ALA A 71 37.34 -4.61 -29.41
C ALA A 71 38.68 -4.31 -30.09
N SER A 72 39.58 -3.65 -29.37
CA SER A 72 40.99 -3.60 -29.70
C SER A 72 41.71 -4.62 -28.84
N ALA A 73 42.22 -5.69 -29.50
CA ALA A 73 43.04 -6.70 -28.88
C ALA A 73 44.44 -6.13 -28.58
N GLN A 74 44.80 -6.06 -27.31
CA GLN A 74 46.20 -5.94 -26.86
C GLN A 74 46.50 -7.12 -25.95
N THR A 75 47.36 -7.99 -26.45
CA THR A 75 47.99 -9.11 -25.74
C THR A 75 49.10 -8.58 -24.82
N ALA A 76 48.94 -8.79 -23.51
CA ALA A 76 50.02 -8.72 -22.54
C ALA A 76 49.87 -9.88 -21.54
N PRO A 77 50.96 -10.49 -21.06
CA PRO A 77 50.91 -11.79 -20.39
C PRO A 77 50.33 -11.70 -18.99
N ALA A 78 49.44 -12.63 -18.73
CA ALA A 78 48.74 -12.79 -17.48
C ALA A 78 49.65 -13.25 -16.36
N ALA A 79 49.87 -12.42 -15.36
CA ALA A 79 50.12 -12.92 -14.02
C ALA A 79 48.75 -13.23 -13.41
N ALA A 80 48.42 -14.50 -13.32
CA ALA A 80 47.22 -14.97 -12.64
C ALA A 80 47.30 -14.62 -11.16
N GLN A 81 46.79 -13.48 -10.80
CA GLN A 81 46.37 -13.25 -9.43
C GLN A 81 45.00 -13.91 -9.29
N THR A 82 45.04 -15.12 -8.76
CA THR A 82 43.85 -15.78 -8.20
C THR A 82 43.35 -14.87 -7.05
N ALA A 83 42.49 -13.95 -7.38
CA ALA A 83 41.69 -13.28 -6.37
C ALA A 83 40.85 -14.39 -5.72
N SER A 84 41.29 -14.86 -4.57
CA SER A 84 40.47 -15.68 -3.68
C SER A 84 39.20 -14.91 -3.43
N GLN A 85 38.13 -15.25 -4.13
CA GLN A 85 36.79 -14.91 -3.73
C GLN A 85 36.60 -15.60 -2.37
N SER A 86 36.74 -14.86 -1.29
CA SER A 86 36.32 -15.29 0.02
C SER A 86 34.81 -15.51 -0.07
N SER A 87 34.41 -16.72 -0.43
CA SER A 87 33.05 -17.19 -0.23
C SER A 87 32.84 -17.13 1.27
N THR A 88 32.11 -16.11 1.72
CA THR A 88 31.65 -16.02 3.10
C THR A 88 30.63 -17.15 3.27
N GLU A 89 31.07 -18.29 3.83
CA GLU A 89 30.24 -19.51 4.02
C GLU A 89 29.09 -19.31 5.02
N GLY A 90 28.82 -18.08 5.43
CA GLY A 90 27.80 -17.73 6.42
C GLY A 90 26.58 -17.01 5.84
N TRP A 91 25.54 -16.95 6.63
CA TRP A 91 24.40 -16.08 6.37
C TRP A 91 24.84 -14.63 6.54
N GLN A 92 24.42 -13.78 5.62
CA GLN A 92 24.51 -12.33 5.69
C GLN A 92 23.10 -11.78 5.93
N PHE A 93 22.97 -10.85 6.87
CA PHE A 93 21.69 -10.25 7.19
C PHE A 93 21.76 -8.74 6.95
N GLU A 94 20.70 -8.21 6.34
CA GLU A 94 20.49 -6.77 6.19
C GLU A 94 19.13 -6.40 6.77
N LEU A 95 19.08 -5.31 7.53
CA LEU A 95 17.83 -4.69 8.02
C LEU A 95 17.78 -3.26 7.53
N VAL A 96 16.69 -2.89 6.89
CA VAL A 96 16.51 -1.57 6.29
C VAL A 96 15.22 -0.94 6.81
N PRO A 97 15.21 -0.29 8.00
CA PRO A 97 14.12 0.60 8.35
C PRO A 97 14.07 1.74 7.33
N TYR A 98 12.86 2.05 6.87
CA TYR A 98 12.66 3.11 5.90
C TYR A 98 11.39 3.92 6.17
N LEU A 99 11.30 5.08 5.52
CA LEU A 99 10.11 5.89 5.42
C LEU A 99 9.72 6.00 3.94
N TRP A 100 8.47 5.73 3.63
CA TRP A 100 7.92 5.87 2.30
C TRP A 100 6.90 7.00 2.27
N GLY A 101 7.22 8.05 1.54
CA GLY A 101 6.36 9.21 1.32
C GLY A 101 5.37 8.96 0.19
N SER A 102 4.41 8.06 0.38
CA SER A 102 3.45 7.72 -0.66
C SER A 102 2.35 8.77 -0.82
N ALA A 103 1.98 9.06 -2.07
CA ALA A 103 0.68 9.58 -2.46
C ALA A 103 -0.21 8.40 -2.85
N ILE A 104 -1.52 8.55 -2.74
CA ILE A 104 -2.52 7.52 -3.08
C ILE A 104 -3.47 8.12 -4.08
N ASP A 105 -3.58 7.50 -5.26
CA ASP A 105 -4.55 7.83 -6.30
C ASP A 105 -5.38 6.59 -6.61
N GLY A 106 -6.68 6.71 -6.86
CA GLY A 106 -7.49 5.58 -7.28
C GLY A 106 -8.95 5.68 -6.90
N GLU A 107 -9.62 4.55 -6.92
CA GLU A 107 -11.03 4.40 -6.62
C GLU A 107 -11.23 3.42 -5.44
N ILE A 108 -12.00 3.85 -4.45
CA ILE A 108 -12.37 3.02 -3.30
C ILE A 108 -13.88 2.92 -3.27
N GLY A 109 -14.40 1.72 -3.06
CA GLY A 109 -15.84 1.45 -3.04
C GLY A 109 -16.27 0.55 -1.89
N ILE A 110 -17.50 0.78 -1.40
CA ILE A 110 -18.19 -0.12 -0.47
C ILE A 110 -19.63 -0.29 -0.94
N GLY A 111 -20.02 -1.53 -1.27
CA GLY A 111 -21.33 -1.84 -1.83
C GLY A 111 -21.49 -1.29 -3.25
N ASN A 112 -22.49 -0.45 -3.47
CA ASN A 112 -22.75 0.19 -4.77
C ASN A 112 -22.25 1.65 -4.81
N ARG A 113 -21.32 2.02 -3.94
CA ARG A 113 -20.81 3.38 -3.82
C ARG A 113 -19.32 3.38 -3.99
N THR A 114 -18.85 4.16 -4.93
CA THR A 114 -17.44 4.37 -5.20
C THR A 114 -17.08 5.84 -5.00
N ALA A 115 -15.85 6.10 -4.62
CA ALA A 115 -15.29 7.43 -4.45
C ALA A 115 -13.86 7.46 -4.99
N ASN A 116 -13.57 8.46 -5.80
CA ASN A 116 -12.19 8.72 -6.21
C ASN A 116 -11.41 9.27 -5.02
N VAL A 117 -10.23 8.72 -4.79
CA VAL A 117 -9.28 9.17 -3.79
C VAL A 117 -8.07 9.74 -4.50
N ASP A 118 -7.75 10.98 -4.19
CA ASP A 118 -6.51 11.65 -4.57
C ASP A 118 -5.92 12.28 -3.30
N ALA A 119 -5.02 11.54 -2.67
CA ALA A 119 -4.39 11.96 -1.43
C ALA A 119 -2.90 12.20 -1.64
N SER A 120 -2.51 13.47 -1.68
CA SER A 120 -1.09 13.85 -1.73
C SER A 120 -0.36 13.43 -0.45
N PHE A 121 0.94 13.18 -0.56
CA PHE A 121 1.81 12.87 0.59
C PHE A 121 1.64 13.88 1.75
N SER A 122 1.55 15.18 1.43
CA SER A 122 1.38 16.21 2.46
C SER A 122 0.06 16.08 3.23
N ASN A 123 -0.99 15.58 2.59
CA ASN A 123 -2.28 15.31 3.24
C ASN A 123 -2.20 14.06 4.10
N ILE A 124 -1.52 13.02 3.65
CA ILE A 124 -1.31 11.78 4.41
C ILE A 124 -0.52 12.06 5.69
N VAL A 125 0.59 12.80 5.61
CA VAL A 125 1.43 13.13 6.77
C VAL A 125 0.68 13.93 7.85
N LYS A 126 -0.22 14.82 7.45
CA LYS A 126 -1.03 15.60 8.42
C LYS A 126 -1.97 14.73 9.27
N HIS A 127 -2.36 13.57 8.75
CA HIS A 127 -3.26 12.63 9.41
C HIS A 127 -2.55 11.38 9.92
N LEU A 128 -1.23 11.28 9.71
CA LEU A 128 -0.43 10.16 10.12
C LEU A 128 -0.27 10.16 11.64
N HIS A 129 -0.83 9.14 12.29
CA HIS A 129 -0.69 8.91 13.71
C HIS A 129 0.54 8.02 14.00
N PHE A 130 0.73 6.96 13.21
CA PHE A 130 1.86 6.05 13.33
C PHE A 130 2.19 5.39 11.99
N ALA A 131 3.48 5.14 11.74
CA ALA A 131 3.97 4.34 10.63
C ALA A 131 5.16 3.50 11.07
N ALA A 132 5.23 2.26 10.57
CA ALA A 132 6.38 1.38 10.73
C ALA A 132 6.63 0.68 9.39
N MET A 133 7.84 0.85 8.86
CA MET A 133 8.21 0.32 7.55
C MET A 133 9.62 -0.22 7.61
N GLY A 134 9.86 -1.38 6.99
CA GLY A 134 11.18 -1.97 6.99
C GLY A 134 11.28 -3.18 6.08
N LEU A 135 12.49 -3.41 5.59
CA LEU A 135 12.87 -4.58 4.82
C LEU A 135 13.94 -5.34 5.61
N ALA A 136 13.74 -6.64 5.77
CA ALA A 136 14.74 -7.57 6.28
C ALA A 136 15.18 -8.49 5.13
N GLU A 137 16.46 -8.71 4.97
CA GLU A 137 17.03 -9.62 3.99
C GLU A 137 18.03 -10.56 4.65
N ALA A 138 17.97 -11.84 4.30
CA ALA A 138 18.95 -12.85 4.64
C ALA A 138 19.46 -13.49 3.34
N ARG A 139 20.79 -13.60 3.22
CA ARG A 139 21.44 -14.14 2.03
C ARG A 139 22.48 -15.16 2.41
N ARG A 140 22.50 -16.26 1.68
CA ARG A 140 23.55 -17.26 1.75
C ARG A 140 23.86 -17.76 0.34
N GLU A 141 25.07 -17.51 -0.13
CA GLU A 141 25.47 -17.84 -1.50
C GLU A 141 24.49 -17.25 -2.53
N ARG A 142 23.74 -18.12 -3.23
CA ARG A 142 22.75 -17.72 -4.23
C ARG A 142 21.32 -17.64 -3.68
N LEU A 143 21.11 -18.16 -2.47
CA LEU A 143 19.78 -18.09 -1.83
C LEU A 143 19.56 -16.70 -1.22
N VAL A 144 18.39 -16.15 -1.46
CA VAL A 144 17.93 -14.86 -0.94
C VAL A 144 16.58 -15.06 -0.30
N VAL A 145 16.40 -14.56 0.91
CA VAL A 145 15.11 -14.50 1.60
C VAL A 145 14.93 -13.07 2.04
N LEU A 146 13.78 -12.48 1.76
CA LEU A 146 13.47 -11.12 2.18
C LEU A 146 12.04 -11.00 2.67
N ALA A 147 11.80 -10.02 3.52
CA ALA A 147 10.48 -9.67 4.02
C ALA A 147 10.35 -8.16 4.10
N ASP A 148 9.45 -7.59 3.31
CA ASP A 148 9.09 -6.19 3.34
C ASP A 148 7.82 -6.01 4.20
N THR A 149 7.83 -5.03 5.10
CA THR A 149 6.68 -4.70 5.93
C THR A 149 6.35 -3.22 5.85
N PHE A 150 5.06 -2.94 5.73
CA PHE A 150 4.51 -1.60 5.69
C PHE A 150 3.29 -1.54 6.60
N TYR A 151 3.31 -0.62 7.56
CA TYR A 151 2.18 -0.36 8.44
C TYR A 151 1.94 1.14 8.55
N THR A 152 0.66 1.55 8.41
CA THR A 152 0.23 2.94 8.64
C THR A 152 -1.07 2.98 9.41
N ASP A 153 -1.16 3.94 10.34
CA ASP A 153 -2.36 4.31 11.09
C ASP A 153 -2.64 5.79 10.79
N LEU A 154 -3.69 6.05 10.03
CA LEU A 154 -4.15 7.39 9.65
C LEU A 154 -5.40 7.74 10.44
N ARG A 155 -5.41 8.92 11.07
CA ARG A 155 -6.54 9.42 11.85
C ARG A 155 -6.90 10.83 11.43
N GLY A 156 -8.19 11.04 11.22
CA GLY A 156 -8.73 12.34 10.89
C GLY A 156 -9.84 12.76 11.86
N GLN A 157 -10.14 14.03 11.86
CA GLN A 157 -11.34 14.54 12.50
C GLN A 157 -11.89 15.68 11.65
N ARG A 158 -13.17 15.61 11.31
CA ARG A 158 -13.85 16.65 10.54
C ARG A 158 -15.20 16.96 11.17
N ALA A 159 -15.56 18.23 11.23
CA ALA A 159 -16.91 18.64 11.58
C ALA A 159 -17.87 18.19 10.48
N THR A 160 -19.03 17.66 10.85
CA THR A 160 -20.07 17.31 9.88
C THR A 160 -20.92 18.53 9.53
N PRO A 161 -21.30 18.72 8.26
CA PRO A 161 -22.26 19.76 7.90
C PRO A 161 -23.65 19.37 8.41
N GLY A 162 -24.24 20.20 9.28
CA GLY A 162 -25.60 20.04 9.82
C GLY A 162 -25.62 19.54 11.27
N PRO A 163 -26.80 19.54 11.90
CA PRO A 163 -26.93 19.27 13.33
C PRO A 163 -27.06 17.79 13.70
N LEU A 164 -27.13 16.87 12.70
CA LEU A 164 -27.40 15.45 12.96
C LEU A 164 -26.24 14.78 13.73
N PHE A 165 -25.00 15.06 13.34
CA PHE A 165 -23.79 14.64 14.03
C PHE A 165 -22.88 15.85 14.25
N SER A 166 -22.11 15.85 15.32
CA SER A 166 -21.20 16.97 15.62
C SER A 166 -19.88 16.86 14.86
N SER A 167 -19.36 15.66 14.66
CA SER A 167 -18.16 15.39 13.90
C SER A 167 -18.08 13.94 13.44
N VAL A 168 -17.24 13.68 12.43
CA VAL A 168 -16.85 12.36 11.98
C VAL A 168 -15.34 12.18 12.19
N ARG A 169 -14.96 11.01 12.69
CA ARG A 169 -13.57 10.59 12.88
C ARG A 169 -13.31 9.38 12.01
N PRO A 170 -12.71 9.55 10.83
CA PRO A 170 -12.19 8.45 10.05
C PRO A 170 -10.87 7.97 10.66
N GLU A 171 -10.73 6.66 10.82
CA GLU A 171 -9.48 5.99 11.15
C GLU A 171 -9.25 4.90 10.10
N GLN A 172 -8.03 4.86 9.54
CA GLN A 172 -7.66 3.86 8.54
C GLN A 172 -6.30 3.26 8.89
N ARG A 173 -6.27 1.94 9.01
CA ARG A 173 -5.05 1.16 9.22
C ARG A 173 -4.81 0.27 8.03
N LEU A 174 -3.60 0.35 7.49
CA LEU A 174 -3.15 -0.52 6.40
C LEU A 174 -1.88 -1.24 6.85
N PHE A 175 -1.89 -2.57 6.74
CA PHE A 175 -0.73 -3.41 6.95
C PHE A 175 -0.49 -4.26 5.70
N ILE A 176 0.75 -4.24 5.21
CA ILE A 176 1.20 -5.05 4.09
C ILE A 176 2.45 -5.80 4.55
N LEU A 177 2.49 -7.11 4.34
CA LEU A 177 3.66 -7.95 4.59
C LEU A 177 3.95 -8.77 3.35
N THR A 178 5.17 -8.66 2.84
CA THR A 178 5.61 -9.32 1.60
C THR A 178 6.85 -10.17 1.89
N PRO A 179 6.71 -11.42 2.36
CA PRO A 179 7.80 -12.38 2.44
C PRO A 179 8.05 -13.02 1.07
N GLU A 180 9.32 -13.07 0.67
CA GLU A 180 9.78 -13.65 -0.59
C GLU A 180 11.03 -14.51 -0.35
N ALA A 181 11.15 -15.54 -1.17
CA ALA A 181 12.39 -16.30 -1.30
C ALA A 181 12.80 -16.32 -2.77
N GLY A 182 14.10 -16.37 -3.03
CA GLY A 182 14.58 -16.32 -4.37
C GLY A 182 15.99 -16.88 -4.54
N TYR A 183 16.39 -16.89 -5.78
CA TYR A 183 17.67 -17.44 -6.19
C TYR A 183 18.38 -16.44 -7.10
N ARG A 184 19.68 -16.24 -6.87
CA ARG A 184 20.56 -15.43 -7.72
C ARG A 184 20.85 -16.16 -9.00
N VAL A 185 20.20 -15.74 -10.09
CA VAL A 185 20.35 -16.35 -11.43
C VAL A 185 21.52 -15.78 -12.20
N VAL A 186 21.91 -14.53 -11.95
CA VAL A 186 23.10 -13.89 -12.49
C VAL A 186 23.97 -13.36 -11.35
N ASP A 187 25.25 -13.64 -11.42
CA ASP A 187 26.29 -13.13 -10.51
C ASP A 187 27.55 -12.85 -11.33
N SER A 188 27.69 -11.64 -11.82
CA SER A 188 28.82 -11.23 -12.70
C SER A 188 29.60 -10.10 -12.03
N GLY A 189 30.21 -10.39 -10.87
CA GLY A 189 31.03 -9.43 -10.14
C GLY A 189 30.24 -8.21 -9.66
N ASP A 190 30.15 -7.19 -10.48
CA ASP A 190 29.43 -5.93 -10.08
C ASP A 190 27.92 -6.03 -10.21
N THR A 191 27.40 -6.97 -11.00
CA THR A 191 25.96 -7.08 -11.29
C THR A 191 25.39 -8.41 -10.83
N SER A 192 24.27 -8.36 -10.10
CA SER A 192 23.51 -9.54 -9.73
C SER A 192 22.04 -9.40 -10.15
N ILE A 193 21.43 -10.55 -10.51
CA ILE A 193 19.99 -10.65 -10.77
C ILE A 193 19.45 -11.79 -9.92
N ASP A 194 18.45 -11.49 -9.12
CA ASP A 194 17.74 -12.43 -8.27
C ASP A 194 16.32 -12.65 -8.84
N ALA A 195 15.92 -13.91 -9.03
CA ALA A 195 14.53 -14.29 -9.30
C ALA A 195 13.85 -14.59 -7.96
N LEU A 196 12.71 -14.00 -7.73
CA LEU A 196 12.02 -13.98 -6.45
C LEU A 196 10.60 -14.51 -6.61
N GLY A 197 10.07 -15.10 -5.55
CA GLY A 197 8.67 -15.50 -5.46
C GLY A 197 8.24 -15.54 -4.02
N GLY A 198 6.98 -15.24 -3.78
CA GLY A 198 6.47 -15.16 -2.41
C GLY A 198 4.99 -14.86 -2.36
N ILE A 199 4.58 -14.25 -1.29
CA ILE A 199 3.20 -13.81 -1.06
C ILE A 199 3.19 -12.37 -0.60
N ARG A 200 2.08 -11.67 -0.87
CA ARG A 200 1.78 -10.36 -0.30
C ARG A 200 0.49 -10.46 0.50
N TYR A 201 0.61 -10.30 1.81
CA TYR A 201 -0.52 -10.25 2.72
C TYR A 201 -0.95 -8.80 2.93
N TRP A 202 -2.24 -8.57 2.83
CA TRP A 202 -2.89 -7.29 3.04
C TRP A 202 -3.85 -7.37 4.22
N HIS A 203 -3.85 -6.36 5.06
CA HIS A 203 -4.85 -6.14 6.07
C HIS A 203 -5.26 -4.67 6.08
N LEU A 204 -6.50 -4.41 5.69
CA LEU A 204 -7.11 -3.10 5.66
C LEU A 204 -8.20 -3.03 6.73
N LYS A 205 -8.12 -2.04 7.61
CA LYS A 205 -9.16 -1.76 8.59
C LYS A 205 -9.55 -0.28 8.49
N SER A 206 -10.86 -0.03 8.33
CA SER A 206 -11.43 1.31 8.24
C SER A 206 -12.49 1.45 9.32
N GLU A 207 -12.39 2.49 10.13
CA GLU A 207 -13.34 2.84 11.18
C GLU A 207 -13.86 4.26 10.94
N LEU A 208 -15.17 4.45 11.10
CA LEU A 208 -15.84 5.74 11.01
C LEU A 208 -16.68 5.95 12.28
N GLU A 209 -16.22 6.80 13.19
CA GLU A 209 -16.95 7.21 14.39
C GLU A 209 -17.71 8.51 14.10
N PHE A 210 -19.05 8.46 14.10
CA PHE A 210 -19.91 9.63 14.06
C PHE A 210 -20.27 10.04 15.48
N ARG A 211 -19.82 11.22 15.90
CA ARG A 211 -20.12 11.73 17.22
C ARG A 211 -21.51 12.31 17.29
N ALA A 212 -22.15 12.07 18.45
CA ALA A 212 -23.50 12.54 18.72
C ALA A 212 -23.69 14.04 18.43
N GLY A 213 -24.81 14.34 17.78
CA GLY A 213 -25.39 15.65 17.60
C GLY A 213 -26.86 15.56 17.98
N LEU A 214 -27.79 15.78 17.05
CA LEU A 214 -29.20 15.47 17.25
C LEU A 214 -29.48 13.95 17.22
N LEU A 215 -28.62 13.17 16.56
CA LEU A 215 -28.67 11.70 16.58
C LEU A 215 -27.60 11.15 17.54
N PRO A 216 -27.80 9.94 18.11
CA PRO A 216 -26.80 9.24 18.89
C PRO A 216 -25.55 8.97 18.06
N SER A 217 -24.40 8.74 18.73
CA SER A 217 -23.17 8.30 18.09
C SER A 217 -23.37 6.97 17.36
N VAL A 218 -22.73 6.83 16.20
CA VAL A 218 -22.74 5.60 15.39
C VAL A 218 -21.33 5.28 15.00
N ASP A 219 -20.90 4.04 15.27
CA ASP A 219 -19.61 3.52 14.88
C ASP A 219 -19.79 2.52 13.73
N MET A 220 -19.02 2.69 12.68
CA MET A 220 -18.98 1.79 11.54
C MET A 220 -17.58 1.27 11.37
N GLU A 221 -17.42 -0.05 11.32
CA GLU A 221 -16.14 -0.71 11.13
C GLU A 221 -16.19 -1.65 9.91
N ALA A 222 -15.16 -1.62 9.11
CA ALA A 222 -14.94 -2.55 8.01
C ALA A 222 -13.49 -3.05 8.06
N SER A 223 -13.29 -4.36 8.04
CA SER A 223 -11.97 -4.99 7.99
C SER A 223 -11.94 -6.01 6.86
N ARG A 224 -10.81 -6.04 6.14
CA ARG A 224 -10.54 -7.00 5.05
C ARG A 224 -9.10 -7.45 5.09
N ASN A 225 -8.90 -8.72 4.81
CA ASN A 225 -7.57 -9.32 4.63
C ASN A 225 -7.59 -10.27 3.45
N TRP A 226 -6.50 -10.25 2.71
CA TRP A 226 -6.30 -11.17 1.59
C TRP A 226 -4.82 -11.44 1.37
N VAL A 227 -4.53 -12.41 0.53
CA VAL A 227 -3.17 -12.83 0.17
C VAL A 227 -3.09 -12.96 -1.33
N ASP A 228 -2.04 -12.40 -1.91
CA ASP A 228 -1.68 -12.55 -3.32
C ASP A 228 -0.40 -13.37 -3.43
N ALA A 229 -0.34 -14.30 -4.38
CA ALA A 229 0.91 -14.92 -4.78
C ALA A 229 1.64 -13.96 -5.74
N ILE A 230 2.94 -13.77 -5.52
CA ILE A 230 3.75 -12.85 -6.32
C ILE A 230 5.00 -13.52 -6.88
N VAL A 231 5.43 -13.04 -8.05
CA VAL A 231 6.72 -13.36 -8.65
C VAL A 231 7.41 -12.09 -9.10
N GLY A 232 8.73 -12.02 -8.92
CA GLY A 232 9.48 -10.80 -9.17
C GLY A 232 10.91 -11.05 -9.60
N LEU A 233 11.53 -9.95 -10.03
CA LEU A 233 12.95 -9.88 -10.37
C LEU A 233 13.59 -8.69 -9.69
N ARG A 234 14.82 -8.86 -9.22
CA ARG A 234 15.64 -7.79 -8.70
C ARG A 234 17.00 -7.79 -9.39
N ALA A 235 17.35 -6.68 -10.00
CA ALA A 235 18.70 -6.44 -10.51
C ALA A 235 19.41 -5.44 -9.60
N ARG A 236 20.68 -5.68 -9.29
CA ARG A 236 21.54 -4.77 -8.52
C ARG A 236 22.89 -4.68 -9.17
N THR A 237 23.42 -3.47 -9.31
CA THR A 237 24.74 -3.21 -9.89
C THR A 237 25.54 -2.31 -8.96
N ALA A 238 26.75 -2.75 -8.59
CA ALA A 238 27.70 -1.94 -7.88
C ALA A 238 28.27 -0.85 -8.79
N LEU A 239 28.45 0.35 -8.23
CA LEU A 239 29.03 1.51 -8.89
C LEU A 239 30.31 1.94 -8.16
N PRO A 240 31.19 2.77 -8.81
CA PRO A 240 32.35 3.33 -8.13
C PRO A 240 31.99 4.07 -6.83
N ARG A 241 33.00 4.26 -5.96
CA ARG A 241 32.86 5.01 -4.69
C ARG A 241 31.89 4.41 -3.67
N ARG A 242 31.76 3.05 -3.66
CA ARG A 242 30.88 2.30 -2.75
C ARG A 242 29.39 2.67 -2.89
N THR A 243 28.99 3.06 -4.08
CA THR A 243 27.58 3.26 -4.40
C THR A 243 27.04 2.07 -5.18
N TRP A 244 25.74 1.93 -5.27
CA TRP A 244 25.08 0.91 -6.04
C TRP A 244 23.68 1.37 -6.45
N VAL A 245 23.16 0.76 -7.50
CA VAL A 245 21.79 0.94 -7.94
C VAL A 245 21.09 -0.39 -8.00
N SER A 246 19.78 -0.40 -7.76
CA SER A 246 18.96 -1.57 -8.01
C SER A 246 17.59 -1.21 -8.57
N ALA A 247 17.04 -2.17 -9.33
CA ALA A 247 15.68 -2.15 -9.80
C ALA A 247 15.00 -3.44 -9.34
N TYR A 248 13.81 -3.32 -8.76
CA TYR A 248 12.98 -4.44 -8.35
C TYR A 248 11.61 -4.28 -8.98
N GLY A 249 11.03 -5.39 -9.42
CA GLY A 249 9.65 -5.42 -9.90
C GLY A 249 9.04 -6.78 -9.62
N ASP A 250 7.78 -6.77 -9.21
CA ASP A 250 6.95 -7.95 -9.00
C ASP A 250 5.56 -7.76 -9.59
N VAL A 251 4.89 -8.88 -9.84
CA VAL A 251 3.49 -8.96 -10.21
C VAL A 251 2.86 -10.16 -9.53
N GLY A 252 1.59 -10.03 -9.16
CA GLY A 252 0.86 -11.08 -8.49
C GLY A 252 -0.64 -10.93 -8.57
N ALA A 253 -1.32 -11.97 -8.11
CA ALA A 253 -2.76 -12.06 -8.01
C ALA A 253 -3.15 -13.12 -6.97
N GLY A 254 -4.45 -13.19 -6.64
CA GLY A 254 -5.00 -14.19 -5.72
C GLY A 254 -6.20 -13.66 -4.97
N GLY A 255 -5.96 -13.02 -3.86
CA GLY A 255 -6.99 -12.25 -3.16
C GLY A 255 -7.37 -11.01 -3.94
N SER A 256 -6.43 -10.23 -4.44
CA SER A 256 -6.66 -9.19 -5.45
C SER A 256 -6.72 -9.78 -6.87
N ASP A 257 -7.32 -9.05 -7.80
CA ASP A 257 -7.35 -9.43 -9.21
C ASP A 257 -6.00 -9.16 -9.86
N LEU A 258 -5.32 -8.08 -9.44
CA LEU A 258 -3.96 -7.75 -9.85
C LEU A 258 -3.26 -6.95 -8.73
N THR A 259 -2.00 -7.27 -8.48
CA THR A 259 -1.08 -6.39 -7.74
C THR A 259 0.26 -6.36 -8.44
N TYR A 260 0.92 -5.22 -8.50
CA TYR A 260 2.30 -5.14 -8.97
C TYR A 260 3.06 -4.01 -8.30
N GLN A 261 4.37 -4.15 -8.23
CA GLN A 261 5.25 -3.19 -7.60
C GLN A 261 6.49 -2.95 -8.44
N LEU A 262 6.94 -1.70 -8.46
CA LEU A 262 8.20 -1.29 -9.06
C LEU A 262 8.97 -0.43 -8.06
N VAL A 263 10.26 -0.73 -7.87
CA VAL A 263 11.14 0.05 -6.99
C VAL A 263 12.48 0.29 -7.69
N GLY A 264 12.81 1.55 -7.87
CA GLY A 264 14.14 1.97 -8.30
C GLY A 264 14.93 2.53 -7.12
N THR A 265 16.14 2.04 -6.87
CA THR A 265 16.92 2.36 -5.67
C THR A 265 18.33 2.82 -6.02
N VAL A 266 18.80 3.81 -5.29
CA VAL A 266 20.21 4.22 -5.24
C VAL A 266 20.70 4.09 -3.79
N GLY A 267 21.84 3.45 -3.58
CA GLY A 267 22.41 3.29 -2.25
C GLY A 267 23.87 3.69 -2.20
N GLY A 268 24.32 4.02 -0.99
CA GLY A 268 25.72 4.31 -0.72
C GLY A 268 26.17 3.69 0.61
N ASP A 269 27.26 2.90 0.58
CA ASP A 269 27.78 2.22 1.75
C ASP A 269 28.63 3.18 2.61
N ILE A 270 28.32 3.20 3.91
CA ILE A 270 29.07 3.93 4.95
C ILE A 270 29.84 2.90 5.76
N GLY A 271 31.12 2.74 5.42
CA GLY A 271 31.95 1.68 6.01
C GLY A 271 31.53 0.29 5.50
N THR A 272 31.53 -0.71 6.39
CA THR A 272 31.18 -2.10 6.05
C THR A 272 29.83 -2.54 6.57
N ARG A 273 29.28 -1.83 7.57
CA ARG A 273 28.06 -2.24 8.31
C ARG A 273 26.84 -1.40 8.00
N TYR A 274 26.97 -0.24 7.36
CA TYR A 274 25.89 0.69 7.16
C TYR A 274 25.78 1.12 5.70
N ALA A 275 24.56 1.45 5.27
CA ALA A 275 24.33 2.13 4.01
C ALA A 275 23.13 3.09 4.13
N VAL A 276 23.13 4.13 3.30
CA VAL A 276 21.97 5.00 3.09
C VAL A 276 21.31 4.61 1.79
N VAL A 277 19.99 4.58 1.78
CA VAL A 277 19.17 4.16 0.65
C VAL A 277 18.18 5.25 0.30
N PHE A 278 18.12 5.62 -0.96
CA PHE A 278 17.09 6.44 -1.54
C PHE A 278 16.42 5.70 -2.68
N ALA A 279 15.09 5.64 -2.68
CA ALA A 279 14.34 4.90 -3.69
C ALA A 279 13.07 5.66 -4.11
N TYR A 280 12.50 5.24 -5.24
CA TYR A 280 11.14 5.57 -5.63
C TYR A 280 10.37 4.27 -5.79
N ARG A 281 9.24 4.16 -5.08
CA ARG A 281 8.36 2.98 -5.08
C ARG A 281 7.03 3.33 -5.71
N PHE A 282 6.56 2.44 -6.55
CA PHE A 282 5.21 2.40 -7.10
C PHE A 282 4.60 1.04 -6.73
N LEU A 283 3.40 1.05 -6.17
CA LEU A 283 2.65 -0.15 -5.79
C LEU A 283 1.20 0.03 -6.22
N HIS A 284 0.71 -0.90 -7.03
CA HIS A 284 -0.67 -0.97 -7.49
C HIS A 284 -1.39 -2.16 -6.88
N VAL A 285 -2.66 -2.01 -6.59
CA VAL A 285 -3.57 -3.08 -6.19
C VAL A 285 -4.95 -2.84 -6.78
N ASP A 286 -5.47 -3.87 -7.43
CA ASP A 286 -6.85 -3.97 -7.92
C ASP A 286 -7.54 -5.11 -7.18
N TYR A 287 -8.45 -4.76 -6.27
CA TYR A 287 -9.23 -5.67 -5.46
C TYR A 287 -10.72 -5.30 -5.58
N ASP A 288 -11.50 -6.18 -6.20
CA ASP A 288 -12.96 -6.02 -6.34
C ASP A 288 -13.68 -7.30 -5.88
N LYS A 289 -13.84 -7.47 -4.58
CA LYS A 289 -14.50 -8.64 -3.98
C LYS A 289 -15.33 -8.24 -2.77
N ASP A 290 -16.38 -9.00 -2.48
CA ASP A 290 -17.20 -8.87 -1.28
C ASP A 290 -17.79 -7.46 -1.06
N ARG A 291 -18.14 -6.77 -2.15
CA ARG A 291 -18.63 -5.38 -2.15
C ARG A 291 -17.59 -4.35 -1.67
N VAL A 292 -16.32 -4.68 -1.71
CA VAL A 292 -15.21 -3.75 -1.49
C VAL A 292 -14.43 -3.62 -2.78
N LEU A 293 -14.36 -2.41 -3.30
CA LEU A 293 -13.50 -2.02 -4.41
C LEU A 293 -12.31 -1.25 -3.84
N LEU A 294 -11.11 -1.67 -4.21
CA LEU A 294 -9.86 -0.97 -3.92
C LEU A 294 -8.97 -1.05 -5.17
N ASP A 295 -9.13 -0.09 -6.07
CA ASP A 295 -8.26 0.09 -7.23
C ASP A 295 -7.39 1.32 -6.97
N THR A 296 -6.16 1.11 -6.51
CA THR A 296 -5.32 2.21 -6.04
C THR A 296 -3.87 2.07 -6.45
N ASP A 297 -3.30 3.21 -6.81
CA ASP A 297 -1.88 3.46 -7.01
C ASP A 297 -1.29 4.15 -5.79
N MET A 298 -0.29 3.55 -5.19
CA MET A 298 0.54 4.17 -4.15
C MET A 298 1.93 4.44 -4.71
N LYS A 299 2.36 5.70 -4.73
CA LYS A 299 3.64 6.07 -5.36
C LYS A 299 4.34 7.19 -4.59
N GLY A 300 5.67 7.12 -4.54
CA GLY A 300 6.44 8.18 -3.89
C GLY A 300 7.88 7.82 -3.54
N PRO A 301 8.62 8.82 -3.05
CA PRO A 301 9.99 8.64 -2.62
C PRO A 301 10.08 7.83 -1.33
N LEU A 302 11.17 7.07 -1.20
CA LEU A 302 11.50 6.27 -0.04
C LEU A 302 12.92 6.62 0.40
N PHE A 303 13.10 6.79 1.70
CA PHE A 303 14.41 6.97 2.33
C PHE A 303 14.61 5.93 3.42
N GLY A 304 15.76 5.25 3.42
CA GLY A 304 16.07 4.19 4.37
C GLY A 304 17.52 4.18 4.80
N PHE A 305 17.76 3.44 5.88
CA PHE A 305 19.09 3.22 6.44
C PHE A 305 19.31 1.71 6.60
N THR A 306 20.39 1.18 6.02
CA THR A 306 20.71 -0.26 6.07
C THR A 306 21.70 -0.56 7.19
N PHE A 307 21.39 -1.60 7.95
CA PHE A 307 22.27 -2.27 8.90
C PHE A 307 22.67 -3.63 8.33
N LYS A 308 23.98 -3.89 8.26
CA LYS A 308 24.55 -5.16 7.76
C LYS A 308 25.19 -5.93 8.91
N PHE A 309 24.90 -7.22 9.02
CA PHE A 309 25.37 -8.11 10.08
C PHE A 309 26.13 -9.31 9.53
#